data_0eec1444f7494f568a8b9f030f2c8705
#
_entry.id   0eec1444f7494f568a8b9f030f2c8705
#
_cell.length_a   1.000
_cell.length_b   1.000
_cell.length_c   1.000
_cell.angle_alpha   90.00
_cell.angle_beta   90.00
_cell.angle_gamma   90.00
#
_symmetry.space_group_name_H-M   'P 1'
#
loop_
_entity.id
_entity.type
_entity.pdbx_description
1 polymer ?
#
loop_
_entity_poly.entity_id
_entity_poly.type
_entity_poly.pdbx_seq_one_letter_code
_entity_poly.pdbx_strand_id
1 'polypeptide(L)'
;MASELIGAVLEAERLCAQAESAAQEKAQKMKSDALREAKELEARLKANAREKADAIKKEAEEKAALIRAEASKGDAANAEALRLRAAERSDAAVKALIREII
;
A
#
# COMPACT_ATOMS: atom_id res chain seq x y z
N MET A 1 -63.83 -39.47 10.59
CA MET A 1 -62.56 -39.70 11.34
C MET A 1 -61.38 -39.89 10.43
N ALA A 2 -61.46 -40.77 9.45
CA ALA A 2 -60.32 -40.98 8.54
C ALA A 2 -60.03 -39.74 7.66
N SER A 3 -61.02 -39.03 7.20
CA SER A 3 -60.85 -37.80 6.43
C SER A 3 -60.31 -36.63 7.22
N GLU A 4 -60.58 -36.53 8.51
CA GLU A 4 -60.01 -35.55 9.42
C GLU A 4 -58.52 -35.79 9.68
N LEU A 5 -58.16 -37.10 9.81
CA LEU A 5 -56.78 -37.52 10.01
C LEU A 5 -55.92 -37.23 8.77
N ILE A 6 -56.47 -37.54 7.59
CA ILE A 6 -55.84 -37.25 6.31
C ILE A 6 -55.66 -35.76 6.13
N GLY A 7 -56.68 -34.95 6.44
CA GLY A 7 -56.59 -33.51 6.41
C GLY A 7 -55.52 -32.93 7.34
N ALA A 8 -55.39 -33.46 8.54
CA ALA A 8 -54.37 -33.07 9.49
C ALA A 8 -52.94 -33.39 8.98
N VAL A 9 -52.76 -34.56 8.38
CA VAL A 9 -51.48 -34.97 7.81
C VAL A 9 -51.10 -34.09 6.62
N LEU A 10 -52.06 -33.81 5.73
CA LEU A 10 -51.83 -32.92 4.60
C LEU A 10 -51.48 -31.48 5.02
N GLU A 11 -52.11 -30.98 6.09
CA GLU A 11 -51.81 -29.68 6.65
C GLU A 11 -50.42 -29.63 7.27
N ALA A 12 -50.06 -30.68 8.00
CA ALA A 12 -48.72 -30.83 8.56
C ALA A 12 -47.65 -30.88 7.49
N GLU A 13 -47.86 -31.64 6.42
CA GLU A 13 -46.95 -31.69 5.27
C GLU A 13 -46.82 -30.34 4.58
N ARG A 14 -47.91 -29.62 4.42
CA ARG A 14 -47.91 -28.28 3.85
C ARG A 14 -47.09 -27.27 4.69
N LEU A 15 -47.26 -27.30 6.00
CA LEU A 15 -46.51 -26.45 6.92
C LEU A 15 -45.02 -26.82 6.93
N CYS A 16 -44.69 -28.09 6.89
CA CYS A 16 -43.31 -28.55 6.78
C CYS A 16 -42.66 -28.09 5.47
N ALA A 17 -43.36 -28.22 4.35
CA ALA A 17 -42.88 -27.77 3.05
C ALA A 17 -42.64 -26.25 3.01
N GLN A 18 -43.56 -25.50 3.61
CA GLN A 18 -43.40 -24.04 3.74
C GLN A 18 -42.20 -23.67 4.62
N ALA A 19 -42.03 -24.36 5.73
CA ALA A 19 -40.91 -24.13 6.65
C ALA A 19 -39.55 -24.44 5.95
N GLU A 20 -39.49 -25.55 5.21
CA GLU A 20 -38.30 -25.88 4.43
C GLU A 20 -37.99 -24.84 3.35
N SER A 21 -38.98 -24.43 2.60
CA SER A 21 -38.83 -23.42 1.57
C SER A 21 -38.35 -22.10 2.17
N ALA A 22 -38.96 -21.67 3.27
CA ALA A 22 -38.56 -20.45 3.97
C ALA A 22 -37.12 -20.55 4.51
N ALA A 23 -36.74 -21.69 5.06
CA ALA A 23 -35.39 -21.94 5.55
C ALA A 23 -34.36 -21.91 4.41
N GLN A 24 -34.67 -22.49 3.27
CA GLN A 24 -33.82 -22.50 2.09
C GLN A 24 -33.65 -21.08 1.53
N GLU A 25 -34.71 -20.31 1.43
CA GLU A 25 -34.64 -18.91 1.00
C GLU A 25 -33.79 -18.08 1.95
N LYS A 26 -33.98 -18.25 3.25
CA LYS A 26 -33.19 -17.56 4.27
C LYS A 26 -31.72 -17.93 4.20
N ALA A 27 -31.44 -19.23 4.06
CA ALA A 27 -30.06 -19.70 3.92
C ALA A 27 -29.39 -19.14 2.67
N GLN A 28 -30.11 -19.10 1.56
CA GLN A 28 -29.61 -18.56 0.29
C GLN A 28 -29.31 -17.05 0.40
N LYS A 29 -30.20 -16.31 1.05
CA LYS A 29 -30.03 -14.89 1.30
C LYS A 29 -28.83 -14.63 2.21
N MET A 30 -28.70 -15.38 3.29
CA MET A 30 -27.56 -15.26 4.21
C MET A 30 -26.25 -15.54 3.49
N LYS A 31 -26.22 -16.56 2.62
CA LYS A 31 -25.06 -16.91 1.81
C LYS A 31 -24.69 -15.78 0.85
N SER A 32 -25.68 -15.26 0.15
CA SER A 32 -25.52 -14.14 -0.78
C SER A 32 -25.02 -12.88 -0.07
N ASP A 33 -25.61 -12.54 1.06
CA ASP A 33 -25.21 -11.39 1.87
C ASP A 33 -23.77 -11.55 2.40
N ALA A 34 -23.43 -12.75 2.89
CA ALA A 34 -22.08 -13.03 3.37
C ALA A 34 -21.03 -12.91 2.26
N LEU A 35 -21.33 -13.40 1.06
CA LEU A 35 -20.44 -13.26 -0.10
C LEU A 35 -20.27 -11.79 -0.51
N ARG A 36 -21.35 -11.03 -0.50
CA ARG A 36 -21.29 -9.61 -0.80
C ARG A 36 -20.44 -8.86 0.22
N GLU A 37 -20.67 -9.09 1.49
CA GLU A 37 -19.90 -8.48 2.58
C GLU A 37 -18.41 -8.85 2.50
N ALA A 38 -18.11 -10.11 2.19
CA ALA A 38 -16.74 -10.58 2.00
C ALA A 38 -16.04 -9.86 0.83
N LYS A 39 -16.75 -9.69 -0.29
CA LYS A 39 -16.22 -8.95 -1.45
C LYS A 39 -16.00 -7.47 -1.14
N GLU A 40 -16.94 -6.84 -0.44
CA GLU A 40 -16.82 -5.45 -0.02
C GLU A 40 -15.64 -5.26 0.94
N LEU A 41 -15.47 -6.18 1.88
CA LEU A 41 -14.34 -6.17 2.80
C LEU A 41 -13.01 -6.34 2.07
N GLU A 42 -12.96 -7.30 1.15
CA GLU A 42 -11.76 -7.53 0.32
C GLU A 42 -11.40 -6.28 -0.48
N ALA A 43 -12.38 -5.65 -1.13
CA ALA A 43 -12.16 -4.42 -1.89
C ALA A 43 -11.64 -3.28 -1.01
N ARG A 44 -12.19 -3.14 0.20
CA ARG A 44 -11.72 -2.13 1.17
C ARG A 44 -10.29 -2.40 1.63
N LEU A 45 -9.99 -3.64 1.96
CA LEU A 45 -8.64 -4.03 2.38
C LEU A 45 -7.61 -3.79 1.28
N LYS A 46 -7.94 -4.12 0.05
CA LYS A 46 -7.08 -3.83 -1.11
C LYS A 46 -6.87 -2.34 -1.33
N ALA A 47 -7.94 -1.55 -1.26
CA ALA A 47 -7.86 -0.10 -1.40
C ALA A 47 -6.99 0.52 -0.30
N ASN A 48 -7.20 0.11 0.96
CA ASN A 48 -6.39 0.58 2.09
C ASN A 48 -4.92 0.18 1.95
N ALA A 49 -4.65 -1.04 1.50
CA ALA A 49 -3.28 -1.52 1.28
C ALA A 49 -2.58 -0.72 0.18
N ARG A 50 -3.27 -0.41 -0.91
CA ARG A 50 -2.75 0.44 -2.00
C ARG A 50 -2.46 1.85 -1.51
N GLU A 51 -3.38 2.43 -0.76
CA GLU A 51 -3.21 3.77 -0.20
C GLU A 51 -1.98 3.84 0.70
N LYS A 52 -1.81 2.85 1.59
CA LYS A 52 -0.63 2.75 2.45
C LYS A 52 0.65 2.54 1.65
N ALA A 53 0.62 1.67 0.64
CA ALA A 53 1.76 1.44 -0.23
C ALA A 53 2.16 2.71 -0.99
N ASP A 54 1.19 3.45 -1.51
CA ASP A 54 1.44 4.71 -2.21
C ASP A 54 2.01 5.77 -1.26
N ALA A 55 1.50 5.84 -0.04
CA ALA A 55 2.03 6.76 0.98
C ALA A 55 3.48 6.43 1.35
N ILE A 56 3.80 5.15 1.52
CA ILE A 56 5.17 4.70 1.81
C ILE A 56 6.10 5.00 0.63
N LYS A 57 5.66 4.75 -0.59
CA LYS A 57 6.41 5.09 -1.80
C LYS A 57 6.71 6.58 -1.89
N LYS A 58 5.69 7.40 -1.67
CA LYS A 58 5.83 8.86 -1.70
C LYS A 58 6.82 9.34 -0.65
N GLU A 59 6.72 8.83 0.57
CA GLU A 59 7.66 9.16 1.65
C GLU A 59 9.09 8.73 1.29
N ALA A 60 9.25 7.54 0.73
CA ALA A 60 10.56 7.06 0.30
C ALA A 60 11.15 7.92 -0.83
N GLU A 61 10.33 8.33 -1.79
CA GLU A 61 10.75 9.22 -2.89
C GLU A 61 11.16 10.59 -2.37
N GLU A 62 10.41 11.16 -1.42
CA GLU A 62 10.72 12.43 -0.78
C GLU A 62 12.04 12.35 -0.01
N LYS A 63 12.25 11.28 0.77
CA LYS A 63 13.50 11.05 1.48
C LYS A 63 14.68 10.87 0.54
N ALA A 64 14.50 10.11 -0.54
CA ALA A 64 15.52 9.92 -1.55
C ALA A 64 15.88 11.25 -2.24
N ALA A 65 14.90 12.09 -2.52
CA ALA A 65 15.13 13.41 -3.10
C ALA A 65 15.93 14.31 -2.15
N LEU A 66 15.61 14.31 -0.86
CA LEU A 66 16.35 15.06 0.17
C LEU A 66 17.80 14.56 0.28
N ILE A 67 18.00 13.26 0.32
CA ILE A 67 19.36 12.67 0.40
C ILE A 67 20.18 13.05 -0.83
N ARG A 68 19.59 12.98 -2.02
CA ARG A 68 20.28 13.38 -3.27
C ARG A 68 20.62 14.86 -3.27
N ALA A 69 19.71 15.71 -2.79
CA ALA A 69 19.96 17.15 -2.71
C ALA A 69 21.10 17.46 -1.75
N GLU A 70 21.16 16.81 -0.59
CA GLU A 70 22.25 16.97 0.38
C GLU A 70 23.58 16.43 -0.17
N ALA A 71 23.57 15.26 -0.81
CA ALA A 71 24.74 14.68 -1.44
C ALA A 71 25.27 15.60 -2.55
N SER A 72 24.39 16.16 -3.36
CA SER A 72 24.76 17.12 -4.41
C SER A 72 25.41 18.38 -3.84
N LYS A 73 24.89 18.92 -2.73
CA LYS A 73 25.50 20.05 -2.03
C LYS A 73 26.89 19.70 -1.46
N GLY A 74 27.01 18.52 -0.87
CA GLY A 74 28.28 18.01 -0.36
C GLY A 74 29.30 17.84 -1.47
N ASP A 75 28.92 17.29 -2.60
CA ASP A 75 29.79 17.13 -3.77
C ASP A 75 30.23 18.48 -4.33
N ALA A 76 29.33 19.46 -4.43
CA ALA A 76 29.65 20.80 -4.88
C ALA A 76 30.64 21.50 -3.94
N ALA A 77 30.44 21.38 -2.62
CA ALA A 77 31.35 21.91 -1.61
C ALA A 77 32.72 21.25 -1.66
N ASN A 78 32.76 19.93 -1.83
CA ASN A 78 34.01 19.18 -1.96
C ASN A 78 34.74 19.53 -3.23
N ALA A 79 34.06 19.72 -4.34
CA ALA A 79 34.66 20.16 -5.62
C ALA A 79 35.27 21.55 -5.50
N GLU A 80 34.59 22.49 -4.83
CA GLU A 80 35.10 23.83 -4.58
C GLU A 80 36.33 23.83 -3.69
N ALA A 81 36.27 23.04 -2.60
CA ALA A 81 37.44 22.88 -1.71
C ALA A 81 38.64 22.29 -2.43
N LEU A 82 38.41 21.32 -3.31
CA LEU A 82 39.46 20.71 -4.11
C LEU A 82 40.06 21.72 -5.09
N ARG A 83 39.23 22.52 -5.71
CA ARG A 83 39.67 23.61 -6.63
C ARG A 83 40.55 24.63 -5.92
N LEU A 84 40.16 25.05 -4.72
CA LEU A 84 40.95 25.98 -3.90
C LEU A 84 42.30 25.38 -3.50
N ARG A 85 42.34 24.12 -3.11
CA ARG A 85 43.60 23.45 -2.78
C ARG A 85 44.52 23.34 -3.97
N ALA A 86 43.97 23.04 -5.15
CA ALA A 86 44.75 22.95 -6.37
C ALA A 86 45.35 24.32 -6.74
N ALA A 87 44.57 25.39 -6.58
CA ALA A 87 45.06 26.76 -6.81
C ALA A 87 46.18 27.16 -5.85
N GLU A 88 46.03 26.83 -4.55
CA GLU A 88 47.07 27.09 -3.54
C GLU A 88 48.37 26.32 -3.82
N ARG A 89 48.25 25.06 -4.21
CA ARG A 89 49.42 24.23 -4.57
C ARG A 89 50.13 24.74 -5.82
N SER A 90 49.36 25.20 -6.82
CA SER A 90 49.89 25.78 -8.01
C SER A 90 50.67 27.07 -7.72
N ASP A 91 50.12 27.94 -6.87
CA ASP A 91 50.79 29.16 -6.42
C ASP A 91 52.08 28.86 -5.66
N ALA A 92 52.05 27.92 -4.74
CA ALA A 92 53.22 27.49 -3.98
C ALA A 92 54.30 26.90 -4.87
N ALA A 93 53.95 26.12 -5.87
CA ALA A 93 54.87 25.54 -6.85
C ALA A 93 55.55 26.62 -7.69
N VAL A 94 54.79 27.62 -8.17
CA VAL A 94 55.33 28.74 -8.94
C VAL A 94 56.27 29.57 -8.08
N LYS A 95 55.94 29.89 -6.83
CA LYS A 95 56.80 30.59 -5.91
C LYS A 95 58.10 29.86 -5.61
N ALA A 96 58.02 28.57 -5.43
CA ALA A 96 59.22 27.70 -5.22
C ALA A 96 60.14 27.70 -6.42
N LEU A 97 59.58 27.63 -7.62
CA LEU A 97 60.37 27.72 -8.87
C LEU A 97 61.07 29.07 -9.02
N ILE A 98 60.36 30.16 -8.75
CA ILE A 98 60.94 31.50 -8.78
C ILE A 98 62.08 31.64 -7.80
N ARG A 99 62.00 31.11 -6.59
CA ARG A 99 63.04 31.12 -5.58
C ARG A 99 64.28 30.35 -6.02
N GLU A 100 64.15 29.25 -6.73
CA GLU A 100 65.29 28.49 -7.22
C GLU A 100 66.00 29.17 -8.41
N ILE A 101 65.26 29.89 -9.22
CA ILE A 101 65.80 30.58 -10.42
C ILE A 101 66.51 31.90 -10.03
N ILE A 102 66.08 32.54 -9.00
CA ILE A 102 66.64 33.79 -8.48
C ILE A 102 67.65 33.48 -7.40
#